data_8e6f4cc3d58c96fea2b675dd26c43548
#
_entry.id   8e6f4cc3d58c96fea2b675dd26c43548
#
_cell.length_a   1.000
_cell.length_b   1.000
_cell.length_c   1.000
_cell.angle_alpha   90.00
_cell.angle_beta   90.00
_cell.angle_gamma   90.00
#
_symmetry.space_group_name_H-M   'P 1'
#
loop_
_entity.id
_entity.type
_entity.pdbx_description
1 polymer ?
#
loop_
_entity_poly.entity_id
_entity_poly.type
_entity_poly.pdbx_seq_one_letter_code
_entity_poly.pdbx_strand_id
1 'polypeptide(L)'
;MTVPLSLGPVHHLRLTVTDVERSRAFYTELLGFRVAVEAPPPADDPYHDLGREVLQGGIVMAHGDLLLGLRPVGAEHSGDRFDPFRCGLDHLSFGVASKAELEAAMRAFEERGVDHGGITDMPPWGIAVLPFKDPDGLALELTAPL
;
A
#
# COMPACT_ATOMS: atom_id res chain seq x y z
N MET A 1 30.16 -16.77 -7.22
CA MET A 1 30.16 -15.50 -6.45
C MET A 1 29.44 -15.73 -5.13
N THR A 2 30.04 -15.39 -4.03
CA THR A 2 29.35 -15.36 -2.74
C THR A 2 28.54 -14.08 -2.63
N VAL A 3 27.25 -14.21 -2.33
CA VAL A 3 26.40 -13.04 -2.06
C VAL A 3 26.76 -12.51 -0.67
N PRO A 4 27.15 -11.22 -0.51
CA PRO A 4 27.63 -10.69 0.77
C PRO A 4 26.53 -10.52 1.82
N LEU A 5 25.25 -10.56 1.42
CA LEU A 5 24.10 -10.37 2.29
C LEU A 5 23.10 -11.50 2.11
N SER A 6 22.51 -11.95 3.20
CA SER A 6 21.38 -12.87 3.20
C SER A 6 20.10 -12.10 3.58
N LEU A 7 19.28 -11.79 2.58
CA LEU A 7 18.02 -11.07 2.79
C LEU A 7 16.89 -12.04 3.13
N GLY A 8 16.05 -11.63 4.06
CA GLY A 8 14.74 -12.24 4.29
C GLY A 8 13.67 -11.64 3.36
N PRO A 9 12.38 -11.94 3.62
CA PRO A 9 11.27 -11.31 2.92
C PRO A 9 11.21 -9.80 3.19
N VAL A 10 10.42 -9.07 2.38
CA VAL A 10 10.17 -7.65 2.66
C VAL A 10 9.56 -7.51 4.05
N HIS A 11 10.22 -6.74 4.93
CA HIS A 11 9.77 -6.52 6.30
C HIS A 11 8.62 -5.52 6.36
N HIS A 12 8.77 -4.38 5.71
CA HIS A 12 7.73 -3.36 5.60
C HIS A 12 7.94 -2.46 4.38
N LEU A 13 6.86 -1.82 4.00
CA LEU A 13 6.84 -0.71 3.05
C LEU A 13 6.34 0.54 3.76
N ARG A 14 6.72 1.71 3.28
CA ARG A 14 6.20 2.97 3.78
C ARG A 14 5.86 3.89 2.60
N LEU A 15 4.64 4.39 2.62
CA LEU A 15 4.13 5.34 1.64
C LEU A 15 4.07 6.73 2.25
N THR A 16 4.45 7.72 1.47
CA THR A 16 4.20 9.12 1.81
C THR A 16 2.93 9.55 1.09
N VAL A 17 1.93 10.05 1.83
CA VAL A 17 0.58 10.32 1.33
C VAL A 17 0.17 11.75 1.63
N THR A 18 -0.69 12.33 0.80
CA THR A 18 -1.13 13.72 0.99
C THR A 18 -2.17 13.86 2.10
N ASP A 19 -2.90 12.78 2.43
CA ASP A 19 -3.89 12.73 3.50
C ASP A 19 -3.90 11.34 4.15
N VAL A 20 -3.35 11.26 5.36
CA VAL A 20 -3.20 9.99 6.10
C VAL A 20 -4.55 9.36 6.41
N GLU A 21 -5.57 10.14 6.81
CA GLU A 21 -6.89 9.58 7.16
C GLU A 21 -7.64 9.06 5.93
N ARG A 22 -7.56 9.76 4.80
CA ARG A 22 -8.13 9.30 3.54
C ARG A 22 -7.46 8.00 3.07
N SER A 23 -6.14 7.93 3.14
CA SER A 23 -5.40 6.72 2.78
C SER A 23 -5.66 5.59 3.77
N ARG A 24 -5.72 5.89 5.09
CA ARG A 24 -6.12 4.92 6.12
C ARG A 24 -7.46 4.26 5.78
N ALA A 25 -8.49 5.05 5.50
CA ALA A 25 -9.81 4.54 5.14
C ALA A 25 -9.75 3.64 3.90
N PHE A 26 -9.03 4.05 2.85
CA PHE A 26 -8.85 3.25 1.65
C PHE A 26 -8.22 1.88 1.94
N TYR A 27 -7.08 1.85 2.62
CA TYR A 27 -6.38 0.59 2.89
C TYR A 27 -7.10 -0.30 3.89
N THR A 28 -7.79 0.25 4.88
CA THR A 28 -8.51 -0.55 5.88
C THR A 28 -9.86 -1.04 5.37
N GLU A 29 -10.67 -0.19 4.75
CA GLU A 29 -12.05 -0.51 4.37
C GLU A 29 -12.16 -1.24 3.04
N LEU A 30 -11.21 -1.01 2.12
CA LEU A 30 -11.20 -1.64 0.80
C LEU A 30 -10.27 -2.85 0.74
N LEU A 31 -9.06 -2.74 1.28
CA LEU A 31 -8.03 -3.77 1.16
C LEU A 31 -7.87 -4.63 2.43
N GLY A 32 -8.62 -4.35 3.49
CA GLY A 32 -8.64 -5.17 4.70
C GLY A 32 -7.41 -5.06 5.59
N PHE A 33 -6.62 -4.00 5.46
CA PHE A 33 -5.55 -3.73 6.40
C PHE A 33 -6.11 -3.38 7.78
N ARG A 34 -5.35 -3.69 8.83
CA ARG A 34 -5.67 -3.32 10.21
C ARG A 34 -4.63 -2.33 10.72
N VAL A 35 -5.06 -1.28 11.41
CA VAL A 35 -4.13 -0.36 12.07
C VAL A 35 -3.40 -1.11 13.19
N ALA A 36 -2.08 -1.11 13.13
CA ALA A 36 -1.20 -1.73 14.11
C ALA A 36 -0.59 -0.72 15.08
N VAL A 37 -0.24 0.47 14.57
CA VAL A 37 0.31 1.58 15.37
C VAL A 37 -0.28 2.89 14.83
N GLU A 38 -0.91 3.69 15.68
CA GLU A 38 -1.51 4.98 15.30
C GLU A 38 -1.02 6.18 16.14
N ALA A 39 -0.25 5.90 17.18
CA ALA A 39 0.32 6.93 18.03
C ALA A 39 1.67 6.48 18.57
N PRO A 40 2.56 7.43 18.93
CA PRO A 40 3.77 7.08 19.66
C PRO A 40 3.42 6.50 21.05
N PRO A 41 4.36 5.85 21.73
CA PRO A 41 4.20 5.46 23.12
C PRO A 41 3.75 6.64 23.98
N PRO A 42 3.16 6.41 25.17
CA PRO A 42 2.77 7.48 26.11
C PRO A 42 3.91 8.45 26.41
N ALA A 43 3.57 9.68 26.81
CA ALA A 43 4.56 10.77 27.01
C ALA A 43 5.60 10.48 28.10
N ASP A 44 5.31 9.58 29.02
CA ASP A 44 6.20 9.11 30.09
C ASP A 44 7.04 7.89 29.72
N ASP A 45 6.82 7.34 28.53
CA ASP A 45 7.61 6.24 27.99
C ASP A 45 8.97 6.75 27.48
N PRO A 46 10.10 6.07 27.79
CA PRO A 46 11.42 6.47 27.32
C PRO A 46 11.58 6.46 25.80
N TYR A 47 10.69 5.80 25.07
CA TYR A 47 10.68 5.76 23.61
C TYR A 47 9.65 6.68 22.95
N HIS A 48 9.01 7.57 23.72
CA HIS A 48 8.00 8.51 23.19
C HIS A 48 8.54 9.37 22.05
N ASP A 49 9.68 10.02 22.26
CA ASP A 49 10.26 10.91 21.26
C ASP A 49 10.73 10.16 20.02
N LEU A 50 11.31 8.98 20.19
CA LEU A 50 11.66 8.11 19.06
C LEU A 50 10.42 7.71 18.27
N GLY A 51 9.33 7.34 18.95
CA GLY A 51 8.05 6.99 18.31
C GLY A 51 7.48 8.15 17.51
N ARG A 52 7.52 9.36 18.04
CA ARG A 52 7.11 10.60 17.33
C ARG A 52 7.97 10.84 16.08
N GLU A 53 9.29 10.72 16.21
CA GLU A 53 10.22 10.89 15.11
C GLU A 53 9.99 9.85 13.99
N VAL A 54 9.76 8.60 14.35
CA VAL A 54 9.52 7.52 13.41
C VAL A 54 8.17 7.66 12.72
N LEU A 55 7.09 7.92 13.44
CA LEU A 55 5.74 8.02 12.88
C LEU A 55 5.53 9.31 12.09
N GLN A 56 6.07 10.44 12.58
CA GLN A 56 5.91 11.77 11.95
C GLN A 56 4.44 12.12 11.63
N GLY A 57 3.52 11.78 12.53
CA GLY A 57 2.09 11.98 12.33
C GLY A 57 1.42 10.92 11.44
N GLY A 58 2.14 9.88 11.08
CA GLY A 58 1.64 8.75 10.31
C GLY A 58 1.19 7.58 11.17
N ILE A 59 0.88 6.48 10.51
CA ILE A 59 0.43 5.23 11.11
C ILE A 59 1.16 4.03 10.50
N VAL A 60 1.08 2.89 11.17
CA VAL A 60 1.49 1.58 10.60
C VAL A 60 0.28 0.67 10.58
N MET A 61 0.05 0.05 9.44
CA MET A 61 -1.01 -0.93 9.22
C MET A 61 -0.40 -2.30 8.93
N ALA A 62 -1.17 -3.36 9.15
CA ALA A 62 -0.77 -4.74 8.89
C ALA A 62 -1.83 -5.49 8.07
N HIS A 63 -1.37 -6.33 7.15
CA HIS A 63 -2.16 -7.33 6.44
C HIS A 63 -1.33 -8.60 6.27
N GLY A 64 -1.71 -9.70 6.91
CA GLY A 64 -0.85 -10.87 6.99
C GLY A 64 0.50 -10.49 7.61
N ASP A 65 1.59 -10.88 6.95
CA ASP A 65 2.96 -10.56 7.37
C ASP A 65 3.48 -9.20 6.83
N LEU A 66 2.69 -8.51 6.00
CA LEU A 66 3.07 -7.22 5.47
C LEU A 66 2.73 -6.10 6.45
N LEU A 67 3.72 -5.28 6.76
CA LEU A 67 3.54 -3.99 7.42
C LEU A 67 3.60 -2.87 6.38
N LEU A 68 2.61 -2.00 6.41
CA LEU A 68 2.48 -0.84 5.52
C LEU A 68 2.35 0.43 6.36
N GLY A 69 3.40 1.26 6.34
CA GLY A 69 3.37 2.57 6.98
C GLY A 69 2.80 3.65 6.06
N LEU A 70 2.03 4.56 6.63
CA LEU A 70 1.63 5.81 5.98
C LEU A 70 2.27 6.97 6.72
N ARG A 71 2.84 7.91 5.99
CA ARG A 71 3.43 9.14 6.52
C ARG A 71 2.88 10.33 5.72
N PRO A 72 2.53 11.45 6.37
CA PRO A 72 2.12 12.64 5.63
C PRO A 72 3.28 13.22 4.82
N VAL A 73 2.99 13.79 3.66
CA VAL A 73 3.92 14.66 2.93
C VAL A 73 4.24 15.91 3.73
N GLY A 74 5.35 16.58 3.42
CA GLY A 74 5.57 17.96 3.84
C GLY A 74 4.50 18.88 3.27
N ALA A 75 4.24 20.02 3.93
CA ALA A 75 3.17 20.94 3.53
C ALA A 75 3.31 21.44 2.08
N GLU A 76 4.56 21.60 1.61
CA GLU A 76 4.90 22.00 0.23
C GLU A 76 4.51 20.95 -0.82
N HIS A 77 4.26 19.71 -0.41
CA HIS A 77 3.88 18.59 -1.26
C HIS A 77 2.41 18.18 -1.13
N SER A 78 1.57 19.00 -0.50
CA SER A 78 0.16 18.68 -0.27
C SER A 78 -0.67 18.47 -1.55
N GLY A 79 -0.20 18.98 -2.68
CA GLY A 79 -0.81 18.82 -4.00
C GLY A 79 -0.17 17.72 -4.87
N ASP A 80 0.82 16.97 -4.35
CA ASP A 80 1.52 15.95 -5.12
C ASP A 80 0.58 14.80 -5.53
N ARG A 81 0.91 14.22 -6.68
CA ARG A 81 0.30 12.99 -7.19
C ARG A 81 1.41 12.00 -7.55
N PHE A 82 1.12 10.73 -7.36
CA PHE A 82 2.04 9.67 -7.75
C PHE A 82 2.25 9.65 -9.27
N ASP A 83 3.50 9.43 -9.68
CA ASP A 83 3.89 9.29 -11.09
C ASP A 83 4.77 8.03 -11.24
N PRO A 84 4.25 6.95 -11.86
CA PRO A 84 4.98 5.69 -12.03
C PRO A 84 6.15 5.79 -13.02
N PHE A 85 6.23 6.87 -13.80
CA PHE A 85 7.31 7.08 -14.78
C PHE A 85 8.53 7.78 -14.18
N ARG A 86 8.47 8.15 -12.91
CA ARG A 86 9.63 8.68 -12.18
C ARG A 86 10.43 7.55 -11.56
N CYS A 87 11.74 7.78 -11.38
CA CYS A 87 12.61 6.80 -10.69
C CYS A 87 12.09 6.51 -9.28
N GLY A 88 11.82 5.25 -8.99
CA GLY A 88 11.27 4.79 -7.72
C GLY A 88 10.33 3.61 -7.91
N LEU A 89 9.25 3.60 -7.15
CA LEU A 89 8.21 2.57 -7.28
C LEU A 89 7.43 2.77 -8.59
N ASP A 90 7.25 1.69 -9.35
CA ASP A 90 6.31 1.65 -10.48
C ASP A 90 4.90 1.33 -9.95
N HIS A 91 4.73 0.17 -9.35
CA HIS A 91 3.46 -0.26 -8.71
C HIS A 91 3.73 -1.27 -7.59
N LEU A 92 2.70 -1.51 -6.79
CA LEU A 92 2.67 -2.53 -5.75
C LEU A 92 1.54 -3.52 -6.05
N SER A 93 1.87 -4.81 -6.20
CA SER A 93 0.89 -5.86 -6.50
C SER A 93 0.62 -6.74 -5.28
N PHE A 94 -0.67 -7.04 -5.04
CA PHE A 94 -1.13 -7.98 -4.03
C PHE A 94 -1.68 -9.25 -4.71
N GLY A 95 -1.27 -10.40 -4.22
CA GLY A 95 -1.80 -11.68 -4.68
C GLY A 95 -3.21 -11.94 -4.17
N VAL A 96 -4.09 -12.45 -5.06
CA VAL A 96 -5.40 -13.02 -4.72
C VAL A 96 -5.47 -14.47 -5.24
N ALA A 97 -6.37 -15.27 -4.68
CA ALA A 97 -6.35 -16.71 -4.94
C ALA A 97 -6.84 -17.11 -6.33
N SER A 98 -7.68 -16.28 -6.97
CA SER A 98 -8.31 -16.66 -8.25
C SER A 98 -8.73 -15.44 -9.07
N LYS A 99 -8.96 -15.67 -10.36
CA LYS A 99 -9.55 -14.68 -11.27
C LYS A 99 -10.96 -14.24 -10.83
N ALA A 100 -11.74 -15.11 -10.21
CA ALA A 100 -13.05 -14.75 -9.66
C ALA A 100 -12.93 -13.68 -8.56
N GLU A 101 -11.84 -13.68 -7.79
CA GLU A 101 -11.58 -12.63 -6.80
C GLU A 101 -11.20 -11.31 -7.47
N LEU A 102 -10.50 -11.31 -8.62
CA LEU A 102 -10.28 -10.08 -9.39
C LEU A 102 -11.61 -9.49 -9.90
N GLU A 103 -12.53 -10.35 -10.38
CA GLU A 103 -13.85 -9.91 -10.83
C GLU A 103 -14.69 -9.34 -9.68
N ALA A 104 -14.62 -9.95 -8.50
CA ALA A 104 -15.28 -9.43 -7.30
C ALA A 104 -14.68 -8.08 -6.85
N ALA A 105 -13.35 -7.97 -6.89
CA ALA A 105 -12.66 -6.72 -6.58
C ALA A 105 -13.01 -5.60 -7.58
N MET A 106 -13.07 -5.90 -8.86
CA MET A 106 -13.44 -4.92 -9.90
C MET A 106 -14.85 -4.35 -9.64
N ARG A 107 -15.82 -5.21 -9.33
CA ARG A 107 -17.17 -4.75 -8.93
C ARG A 107 -17.15 -3.86 -7.69
N ALA A 108 -16.38 -4.23 -6.67
CA ALA A 108 -16.23 -3.42 -5.46
C ALA A 108 -15.56 -2.05 -5.73
N PHE A 109 -14.64 -2.00 -6.67
CA PHE A 109 -14.00 -0.75 -7.12
C PHE A 109 -15.00 0.15 -7.85
N GLU A 110 -15.80 -0.41 -8.75
CA GLU A 110 -16.88 0.31 -9.45
C GLU A 110 -17.90 0.90 -8.45
N GLU A 111 -18.37 0.10 -7.50
CA GLU A 111 -19.35 0.54 -6.48
C GLU A 111 -18.81 1.66 -5.58
N ARG A 112 -17.50 1.71 -5.36
CA ARG A 112 -16.84 2.69 -4.47
C ARG A 112 -16.17 3.83 -5.22
N GLY A 113 -16.25 3.85 -6.55
CA GLY A 113 -15.65 4.90 -7.38
C GLY A 113 -14.11 4.90 -7.33
N VAL A 114 -13.49 3.74 -7.13
CA VAL A 114 -12.03 3.59 -7.18
C VAL A 114 -11.57 3.63 -8.63
N ASP A 115 -10.53 4.41 -8.93
CA ASP A 115 -9.91 4.43 -10.26
C ASP A 115 -9.22 3.10 -10.53
N HIS A 116 -9.67 2.38 -11.57
CA HIS A 116 -9.15 1.06 -11.93
C HIS A 116 -9.19 0.80 -13.42
N GLY A 117 -8.35 -0.13 -13.89
CA GLY A 117 -8.40 -0.67 -15.25
C GLY A 117 -9.28 -1.92 -15.35
N GLY A 118 -9.17 -2.61 -16.49
CA GLY A 118 -9.78 -3.91 -16.70
C GLY A 118 -8.87 -5.06 -16.27
N ILE A 119 -9.47 -6.24 -16.12
CA ILE A 119 -8.71 -7.49 -15.92
C ILE A 119 -8.01 -7.87 -17.22
N THR A 120 -6.71 -8.13 -17.12
CA THR A 120 -5.89 -8.56 -18.26
C THR A 120 -5.25 -9.92 -17.97
N ASP A 121 -5.50 -10.88 -18.84
CA ASP A 121 -4.82 -12.17 -18.78
C ASP A 121 -3.42 -12.05 -19.39
N MET A 122 -2.45 -12.61 -18.71
CA MET A 122 -1.04 -12.63 -19.12
C MET A 122 -0.52 -14.07 -19.17
N PRO A 123 -0.96 -14.88 -20.17
CA PRO A 123 -0.64 -16.30 -20.24
C PRO A 123 0.86 -16.64 -20.22
N PRO A 124 1.77 -15.83 -20.83
CA PRO A 124 3.20 -16.12 -20.74
C PRO A 124 3.76 -16.19 -19.31
N TRP A 125 3.09 -15.54 -18.37
CA TRP A 125 3.48 -15.55 -16.94
C TRP A 125 2.50 -16.33 -16.05
N GLY A 126 1.43 -16.91 -16.63
CA GLY A 126 0.44 -17.70 -15.89
C GLY A 126 -0.37 -16.90 -14.89
N ILE A 127 -0.58 -15.62 -15.14
CA ILE A 127 -1.29 -14.71 -14.23
C ILE A 127 -2.36 -13.87 -14.96
N ALA A 128 -3.33 -13.40 -14.19
CA ALA A 128 -4.22 -12.30 -14.56
C ALA A 128 -4.03 -11.14 -13.59
N VAL A 129 -4.17 -9.92 -14.07
CA VAL A 129 -3.95 -8.71 -13.29
C VAL A 129 -5.11 -7.75 -13.37
N LEU A 130 -5.34 -6.99 -12.29
CA LEU A 130 -6.30 -5.89 -12.21
C LEU A 130 -5.59 -4.67 -11.62
N PRO A 131 -5.24 -3.67 -12.45
CA PRO A 131 -4.64 -2.44 -11.96
C PRO A 131 -5.69 -1.50 -11.35
N PHE A 132 -5.31 -0.79 -10.29
CA PHE A 132 -6.13 0.23 -9.65
C PHE A 132 -5.22 1.27 -8.99
N LYS A 133 -5.82 2.33 -8.41
CA LYS A 133 -5.06 3.40 -7.78
C LYS A 133 -5.56 3.69 -6.38
N ASP A 134 -4.63 4.07 -5.52
CA ASP A 134 -4.97 4.62 -4.22
C ASP A 134 -5.41 6.10 -4.34
N PRO A 135 -5.83 6.77 -3.23
CA PRO A 135 -6.29 8.16 -3.28
C PRO A 135 -5.27 9.18 -3.79
N ASP A 136 -3.97 8.89 -3.69
CA ASP A 136 -2.89 9.76 -4.22
C ASP A 136 -2.46 9.39 -5.64
N GLY A 137 -3.14 8.40 -6.23
CA GLY A 137 -2.83 7.89 -7.56
C GLY A 137 -1.69 6.87 -7.59
N LEU A 138 -1.24 6.37 -6.41
CA LEU A 138 -0.26 5.29 -6.36
C LEU A 138 -0.79 4.09 -7.15
N ALA A 139 0.03 3.61 -8.09
CA ALA A 139 -0.32 2.45 -8.88
C ALA A 139 -0.30 1.18 -8.02
N LEU A 140 -1.45 0.53 -7.94
CA LEU A 140 -1.67 -0.73 -7.26
C LEU A 140 -2.17 -1.78 -8.26
N GLU A 141 -2.00 -3.04 -7.91
CA GLU A 141 -2.44 -4.15 -8.74
C GLU A 141 -2.90 -5.31 -7.87
N LEU A 142 -3.93 -6.02 -8.31
CA LEU A 142 -4.23 -7.36 -7.84
C LEU A 142 -3.77 -8.37 -8.89
N THR A 143 -3.10 -9.44 -8.45
CA THR A 143 -2.59 -10.52 -9.32
C THR A 143 -3.17 -11.85 -8.88
N ALA A 144 -3.77 -12.57 -9.81
CA ALA A 144 -4.27 -13.92 -9.61
C ALA A 144 -3.54 -14.92 -10.52
N PRO A 145 -3.43 -16.21 -10.14
CA PRO A 145 -3.06 -17.26 -11.08
C PRO A 145 -4.13 -17.45 -12.18
N LEU A 146 -3.69 -17.85 -13.38
CA LEU A 146 -4.56 -18.29 -14.46
C LEU A 146 -4.94 -19.77 -14.31
#